data_a19e5237719fdb87ee29476eade363a1
#
_entry.id   a19e5237719fdb87ee29476eade363a1
#
_cell.length_a   1.000
_cell.length_b   1.000
_cell.length_c   1.000
_cell.angle_alpha   90.00
_cell.angle_beta   90.00
_cell.angle_gamma   90.00
#
_symmetry.space_group_name_H-M   'P 1'
#
loop_
_entity.id
_entity.type
_entity.pdbx_description
1 polymer ?
#
loop_
_entity_poly.entity_id
_entity_poly.type
_entity_poly.pdbx_seq_one_letter_code
_entity_poly.pdbx_strand_id
1 'polypeptide(L)'
;GTVINPTKVNLDLGETSGFPPYKGFMNAMPAYIGWTDTAGIKWAGGNLGERKKLGLPYITSLIMLINPKIGNFTCILDGAFITNMRTGAQTTVALKYIFNGGRSERKSIKLGLYGAGMQGHTQTLAISQLFDIEEVRIYDVFKVAAEKYKEDMKDVVKGEIIICNTPKEAAQGDAIICVTQSKDKFLLDEWVKPGTVVFPMGSYQECDDAMLLNAKKIVVDHVGQCLHRGALAELSHKGKITEDSIFGTIGELATGKLSVGEYSDGKIVCIPIGTGAMDIAVASIIYKKAKEQGIGDTYSFVQD
;
A
#
# COMPACT_ATOMS: atom_id res chain seq x y z
N GLY A 1 19.84 10.88 -2.41
CA GLY A 1 19.27 11.56 -1.26
C GLY A 1 19.19 10.61 -0.08
N THR A 2 19.40 11.10 1.10
CA THR A 2 19.36 10.29 2.31
C THR A 2 17.92 10.21 2.81
N VAL A 3 17.45 9.00 3.08
CA VAL A 3 16.17 8.75 3.75
C VAL A 3 16.46 7.91 4.98
N ILE A 4 15.95 8.32 6.13
CA ILE A 4 15.96 7.51 7.36
C ILE A 4 14.52 7.06 7.60
N ASN A 5 14.30 5.75 7.57
CA ASN A 5 12.98 5.16 7.73
C ASN A 5 13.06 3.98 8.70
N PRO A 6 12.94 4.23 10.00
CA PRO A 6 12.88 3.16 10.99
C PRO A 6 11.67 2.25 10.78
N THR A 7 11.77 1.04 11.27
CA THR A 7 10.62 0.12 11.34
C THR A 7 9.48 0.76 12.15
N LYS A 8 8.27 0.66 11.64
CA LYS A 8 7.09 1.19 12.34
C LYS A 8 6.85 0.45 13.66
N VAL A 9 6.48 1.21 14.68
CA VAL A 9 6.09 0.67 15.98
C VAL A 9 4.57 0.49 16.00
N ASN A 10 4.13 -0.71 16.36
CA ASN A 10 2.71 -1.02 16.46
C ASN A 10 2.26 -0.96 17.93
N LEU A 11 1.17 -0.25 18.18
CA LEU A 11 0.39 -0.34 19.41
C LEU A 11 -0.83 -1.19 19.09
N ASP A 12 -0.86 -2.39 19.64
CA ASP A 12 -2.00 -3.31 19.54
C ASP A 12 -2.98 -3.05 20.69
N LEU A 13 -4.25 -2.87 20.36
CA LEU A 13 -5.30 -2.59 21.31
C LEU A 13 -6.22 -3.81 21.44
N GLY A 14 -6.10 -4.52 22.56
CA GLY A 14 -7.04 -5.56 22.98
C GLY A 14 -7.01 -6.87 22.22
N GLU A 15 -6.22 -7.04 21.16
CA GLU A 15 -6.15 -8.32 20.43
C GLU A 15 -5.29 -9.36 21.16
N THR A 16 -4.18 -8.92 21.74
CA THR A 16 -3.20 -9.80 22.39
C THR A 16 -3.41 -9.90 23.90
N SER A 17 -3.67 -8.75 24.56
CA SER A 17 -3.77 -8.67 26.02
C SER A 17 -5.19 -8.71 26.58
N GLY A 18 -6.21 -8.61 25.73
CA GLY A 18 -7.59 -8.42 26.14
C GLY A 18 -7.93 -7.07 26.76
N PHE A 19 -6.94 -6.17 26.82
CA PHE A 19 -7.10 -4.81 27.37
C PHE A 19 -6.45 -3.79 26.40
N PRO A 20 -7.12 -2.66 26.10
CA PRO A 20 -8.50 -2.29 26.50
C PRO A 20 -9.56 -3.25 25.91
N PRO A 21 -10.82 -3.22 26.40
CA PRO A 21 -11.88 -4.16 25.98
C PRO A 21 -12.40 -3.92 24.54
N TYR A 22 -11.75 -3.07 23.79
CA TYR A 22 -12.00 -2.82 22.36
C TYR A 22 -10.74 -3.10 21.55
N LYS A 23 -10.94 -3.53 20.31
CA LYS A 23 -9.87 -3.92 19.40
C LYS A 23 -9.44 -2.77 18.51
N GLY A 24 -8.25 -2.89 17.96
CA GLY A 24 -7.69 -1.97 17.00
C GLY A 24 -6.17 -1.94 17.05
N PHE A 25 -5.58 -1.15 16.17
CA PHE A 25 -4.15 -0.92 16.18
C PHE A 25 -3.81 0.54 15.87
N MET A 26 -2.66 0.99 16.35
CA MET A 26 -2.05 2.26 15.98
C MET A 26 -0.59 2.04 15.61
N ASN A 27 -0.16 2.58 14.49
CA ASN A 27 1.23 2.52 14.04
C ASN A 27 1.88 3.91 14.13
N ALA A 28 3.00 4.00 14.84
CA ALA A 28 3.89 5.15 14.80
C ALA A 28 4.94 4.92 13.72
N MET A 29 5.04 5.85 12.77
CA MET A 29 5.84 5.71 11.56
C MET A 29 6.71 6.95 11.35
N PRO A 30 7.83 7.10 12.09
CA PRO A 30 8.74 8.22 11.93
C PRO A 30 9.58 8.08 10.66
N ALA A 31 9.97 9.24 10.08
CA ALA A 31 10.94 9.26 8.98
C ALA A 31 11.62 10.63 8.85
N TYR A 32 12.78 10.62 8.19
CA TYR A 32 13.48 11.82 7.73
C TYR A 32 13.72 11.75 6.22
N ILE A 33 13.48 12.86 5.55
CA ILE A 33 13.60 13.00 4.10
C ILE A 33 14.66 14.05 3.77
N GLY A 34 15.81 13.60 3.30
CA GLY A 34 16.98 14.47 3.10
C GLY A 34 16.80 15.53 2.04
N TRP A 35 16.09 15.26 0.92
CA TRP A 35 15.93 16.25 -0.15
C TRP A 35 14.98 17.41 0.20
N THR A 36 14.12 17.26 1.19
CA THR A 36 13.24 18.31 1.71
C THR A 36 13.69 18.82 3.07
N ASP A 37 14.74 18.22 3.64
CA ASP A 37 15.23 18.47 5.00
C ASP A 37 14.07 18.49 6.01
N THR A 38 13.23 17.45 5.96
CA THR A 38 12.03 17.34 6.77
C THR A 38 12.02 16.03 7.53
N ALA A 39 11.83 16.10 8.83
CA ALA A 39 11.49 14.94 9.65
C ALA A 39 10.01 14.97 10.01
N GLY A 40 9.49 13.84 10.49
CA GLY A 40 8.12 13.80 10.94
C GLY A 40 7.70 12.41 11.38
N ILE A 41 6.45 12.30 11.77
CA ILE A 41 5.83 11.05 12.15
C ILE A 41 4.41 11.01 11.60
N LYS A 42 4.04 9.88 11.01
CA LYS A 42 2.64 9.52 10.85
C LYS A 42 2.20 8.64 12.02
N TRP A 43 1.10 8.97 12.65
CA TRP A 43 0.43 8.11 13.60
C TRP A 43 -0.93 7.72 13.04
N ALA A 44 -1.06 6.45 12.65
CA ALA A 44 -2.22 5.94 11.93
C ALA A 44 -2.75 4.67 12.57
N GLY A 45 -4.06 4.56 12.66
CA GLY A 45 -4.71 3.37 13.19
C GLY A 45 -5.89 2.90 12.36
N GLY A 46 -6.24 1.66 12.56
CA GLY A 46 -7.38 1.03 11.90
C GLY A 46 -8.07 0.04 12.82
N ASN A 47 -9.23 -0.42 12.39
CA ASN A 47 -10.08 -1.35 13.15
C ASN A 47 -10.36 -0.89 14.60
N LEU A 48 -10.44 0.43 14.79
CA LEU A 48 -10.57 1.04 16.12
C LEU A 48 -12.02 1.00 16.59
N GLY A 49 -12.30 0.14 17.57
CA GLY A 49 -13.53 0.13 18.35
C GLY A 49 -14.82 0.31 17.54
N GLU A 50 -15.56 1.34 17.87
CA GLU A 50 -16.90 1.64 17.32
C GLU A 50 -16.89 2.40 15.98
N ARG A 51 -15.72 2.73 15.41
CA ARG A 51 -15.63 3.58 14.19
C ARG A 51 -16.53 3.09 13.06
N LYS A 52 -16.56 1.78 12.79
CA LYS A 52 -17.42 1.20 11.74
C LYS A 52 -18.91 1.41 12.04
N LYS A 53 -19.32 1.27 13.30
CA LYS A 53 -20.71 1.48 13.73
C LYS A 53 -21.13 2.95 13.65
N LEU A 54 -20.17 3.86 13.80
CA LEU A 54 -20.36 5.30 13.66
C LEU A 54 -20.28 5.80 12.21
N GLY A 55 -20.09 4.90 11.23
CA GLY A 55 -19.93 5.29 9.83
C GLY A 55 -18.63 6.04 9.54
N LEU A 56 -17.65 6.00 10.44
CA LEU A 56 -16.36 6.67 10.28
C LEU A 56 -15.42 5.83 9.39
N PRO A 57 -14.46 6.47 8.68
CA PRO A 57 -13.47 5.77 7.87
C PRO A 57 -12.71 4.71 8.67
N TYR A 58 -12.36 3.59 8.02
CA TYR A 58 -11.61 2.51 8.66
C TYR A 58 -10.26 2.99 9.22
N ILE A 59 -9.53 3.79 8.47
CA ILE A 59 -8.27 4.39 8.90
C ILE A 59 -8.50 5.78 9.48
N THR A 60 -7.85 6.06 10.61
CA THR A 60 -7.64 7.41 11.14
C THR A 60 -6.15 7.68 11.18
N SER A 61 -5.73 8.91 10.90
CA SER A 61 -4.32 9.23 10.83
C SER A 61 -4.06 10.72 10.99
N LEU A 62 -3.00 11.04 11.71
CA LEU A 62 -2.38 12.38 11.70
C LEU A 62 -0.91 12.26 11.26
N ILE A 63 -0.43 13.31 10.60
CA ILE A 63 0.98 13.48 10.27
C ILE A 63 1.47 14.76 10.93
N MET A 64 2.56 14.65 11.67
CA MET A 64 3.28 15.78 12.27
C MET A 64 4.62 15.95 11.57
N LEU A 65 4.91 17.16 11.10
CA LEU A 65 6.20 17.51 10.52
C LEU A 65 7.01 18.33 11.53
N ILE A 66 8.33 18.12 11.47
CA ILE A 66 9.29 18.80 12.34
C ILE A 66 10.44 19.34 11.47
N ASN A 67 10.93 20.52 11.78
CA ASN A 67 12.18 21.02 11.25
C ASN A 67 13.33 20.34 12.03
N PRO A 68 14.12 19.45 11.41
CA PRO A 68 15.14 18.69 12.11
C PRO A 68 16.31 19.55 12.60
N LYS A 69 16.53 20.72 12.00
CA LYS A 69 17.64 21.62 12.34
C LYS A 69 17.45 22.28 13.70
N ILE A 70 16.21 22.61 14.05
CA ILE A 70 15.91 23.37 15.29
C ILE A 70 14.94 22.62 16.21
N GLY A 71 14.40 21.46 15.78
CA GLY A 71 13.49 20.64 16.56
C GLY A 71 12.03 21.14 16.67
N ASN A 72 11.68 22.23 15.98
CA ASN A 72 10.33 22.78 16.06
C ASN A 72 9.33 22.00 15.20
N PHE A 73 8.16 21.70 15.76
CA PHE A 73 7.03 21.20 14.98
C PHE A 73 6.55 22.30 14.04
N THR A 74 6.41 21.95 12.77
CA THR A 74 6.09 22.91 11.70
C THR A 74 4.67 22.76 11.17
N CYS A 75 4.09 21.57 11.29
CA CYS A 75 2.77 21.30 10.75
C CYS A 75 2.13 20.06 11.37
N ILE A 76 0.81 20.08 11.48
CA ILE A 76 -0.04 18.91 11.72
C ILE A 76 -1.04 18.83 10.58
N LEU A 77 -1.13 17.68 9.93
CA LEU A 77 -2.03 17.42 8.80
C LEU A 77 -2.92 16.21 9.08
N ASP A 78 -4.11 16.20 8.47
CA ASP A 78 -4.84 14.95 8.29
C ASP A 78 -4.01 13.99 7.43
N GLY A 79 -3.76 12.82 7.98
CA GLY A 79 -2.97 11.80 7.33
C GLY A 79 -3.79 10.75 6.57
N ALA A 80 -5.12 10.72 6.73
CA ALA A 80 -5.94 9.64 6.17
C ALA A 80 -5.97 9.69 4.64
N PHE A 81 -6.21 10.86 4.06
CA PHE A 81 -6.19 11.06 2.61
C PHE A 81 -4.80 10.78 2.02
N ILE A 82 -3.75 11.34 2.65
CA ILE A 82 -2.35 11.09 2.24
C ILE A 82 -2.05 9.59 2.27
N THR A 83 -2.42 8.90 3.35
CA THR A 83 -2.22 7.44 3.49
C THR A 83 -2.88 6.66 2.36
N ASN A 84 -4.10 7.00 1.99
CA ASN A 84 -4.82 6.32 0.92
C ASN A 84 -4.15 6.54 -0.44
N MET A 85 -3.89 7.79 -0.80
CA MET A 85 -3.35 8.15 -2.11
C MET A 85 -1.92 7.66 -2.31
N ARG A 86 -1.01 7.80 -1.30
CA ARG A 86 0.37 7.33 -1.43
C ARG A 86 0.46 5.80 -1.51
N THR A 87 -0.53 5.07 -0.97
CA THR A 87 -0.57 3.60 -1.08
C THR A 87 -0.82 3.18 -2.52
N GLY A 88 -1.79 3.77 -3.22
CA GLY A 88 -1.99 3.54 -4.65
C GLY A 88 -0.79 3.98 -5.50
N ALA A 89 -0.22 5.14 -5.18
CA ALA A 89 0.97 5.62 -5.88
C ALA A 89 2.17 4.67 -5.73
N GLN A 90 2.36 4.05 -4.57
CA GLN A 90 3.43 3.08 -4.33
C GLN A 90 3.30 1.84 -5.22
N THR A 91 2.08 1.29 -5.33
CA THR A 91 1.79 0.18 -6.25
C THR A 91 2.07 0.57 -7.69
N THR A 92 1.64 1.75 -8.10
CA THR A 92 1.85 2.27 -9.45
C THR A 92 3.32 2.44 -9.78
N VAL A 93 4.11 2.97 -8.84
CA VAL A 93 5.58 3.08 -8.97
C VAL A 93 6.21 1.69 -9.07
N ALA A 94 5.80 0.73 -8.24
CA ALA A 94 6.29 -0.64 -8.32
C ALA A 94 6.00 -1.26 -9.70
N LEU A 95 4.76 -1.16 -10.19
CA LEU A 95 4.38 -1.62 -11.53
C LEU A 95 5.22 -0.99 -12.64
N LYS A 96 5.43 0.35 -12.57
CA LYS A 96 6.26 1.06 -13.53
C LYS A 96 7.65 0.41 -13.67
N TYR A 97 8.31 0.17 -12.56
CA TYR A 97 9.69 -0.36 -12.58
C TYR A 97 9.75 -1.88 -12.78
N ILE A 98 8.74 -2.63 -12.39
CA ILE A 98 8.64 -4.06 -12.67
C ILE A 98 8.38 -4.29 -14.16
N PHE A 99 7.41 -3.61 -14.76
CA PHE A 99 7.08 -3.80 -16.18
C PHE A 99 8.12 -3.20 -17.11
N ASN A 100 8.68 -2.07 -16.74
CA ASN A 100 9.66 -1.37 -17.58
C ASN A 100 11.09 -1.85 -17.35
N GLY A 101 11.31 -2.99 -16.73
CA GLY A 101 12.62 -3.60 -16.38
C GLY A 101 13.67 -3.61 -17.48
N GLY A 102 13.64 -2.54 -18.29
CA GLY A 102 14.66 -2.11 -19.25
C GLY A 102 14.30 -2.22 -20.73
N ARG A 103 13.06 -2.57 -21.18
CA ARG A 103 12.91 -2.91 -22.61
C ARG A 103 11.73 -2.36 -23.40
N SER A 104 10.60 -2.05 -22.82
CA SER A 104 9.52 -1.32 -23.49
C SER A 104 8.60 -0.67 -22.45
N GLU A 105 8.20 0.57 -22.67
CA GLU A 105 7.19 1.19 -21.84
C GLU A 105 5.86 0.49 -22.10
N ARG A 106 5.43 -0.32 -21.14
CA ARG A 106 4.08 -0.85 -21.14
C ARG A 106 3.13 0.31 -20.90
N LYS A 107 2.20 0.54 -21.83
CA LYS A 107 1.26 1.66 -21.76
C LYS A 107 -0.11 1.22 -21.27
N SER A 108 -0.49 -0.05 -21.42
CA SER A 108 -1.79 -0.56 -21.03
C SER A 108 -1.67 -1.70 -20.02
N ILE A 109 -2.73 -1.91 -19.22
CA ILE A 109 -2.77 -2.91 -18.16
C ILE A 109 -4.17 -3.49 -17.96
N LYS A 110 -4.22 -4.77 -17.65
CA LYS A 110 -5.41 -5.46 -17.14
C LYS A 110 -5.23 -5.78 -15.67
N LEU A 111 -6.23 -5.49 -14.86
CA LEU A 111 -6.18 -5.61 -13.41
C LEU A 111 -7.16 -6.68 -12.92
N GLY A 112 -6.67 -7.55 -12.03
CA GLY A 112 -7.50 -8.28 -11.07
C GLY A 112 -7.52 -7.51 -9.76
N LEU A 113 -8.69 -7.26 -9.19
CA LEU A 113 -8.84 -6.46 -7.98
C LEU A 113 -9.73 -7.17 -6.97
N TYR A 114 -9.21 -7.33 -5.77
CA TYR A 114 -9.95 -7.88 -4.62
C TYR A 114 -10.10 -6.81 -3.55
N GLY A 115 -11.36 -6.45 -3.28
CA GLY A 115 -11.72 -5.38 -2.35
C GLY A 115 -12.11 -4.09 -3.07
N ALA A 116 -13.42 -3.80 -3.05
CA ALA A 116 -14.05 -2.64 -3.66
C ALA A 116 -14.14 -1.42 -2.72
N GLY A 117 -13.34 -1.42 -1.65
CA GLY A 117 -13.30 -0.34 -0.67
C GLY A 117 -12.45 0.86 -1.13
N MET A 118 -12.13 1.75 -0.19
CA MET A 118 -11.33 2.96 -0.43
C MET A 118 -10.00 2.63 -1.13
N GLN A 119 -9.30 1.57 -0.71
CA GLN A 119 -8.04 1.19 -1.35
C GLN A 119 -8.26 0.69 -2.78
N GLY A 120 -9.32 -0.07 -3.07
CA GLY A 120 -9.64 -0.46 -4.45
C GLY A 120 -9.76 0.75 -5.38
N HIS A 121 -10.46 1.79 -4.96
CA HIS A 121 -10.59 3.04 -5.70
C HIS A 121 -9.25 3.76 -5.88
N THR A 122 -8.49 3.94 -4.80
CA THR A 122 -7.22 4.69 -4.86
C THR A 122 -6.13 3.95 -5.62
N GLN A 123 -6.10 2.61 -5.58
CA GLN A 123 -5.20 1.80 -6.41
C GLN A 123 -5.48 2.02 -7.91
N THR A 124 -6.75 1.88 -8.31
CA THR A 124 -7.15 2.07 -9.71
C THR A 124 -6.89 3.50 -10.17
N LEU A 125 -7.25 4.50 -9.35
CA LEU A 125 -6.99 5.91 -9.67
C LEU A 125 -5.50 6.20 -9.85
N ALA A 126 -4.65 5.66 -8.99
CA ALA A 126 -3.21 5.88 -9.08
C ALA A 126 -2.61 5.17 -10.32
N ILE A 127 -3.03 3.93 -10.60
CA ILE A 127 -2.55 3.16 -11.75
C ILE A 127 -2.96 3.86 -13.06
N SER A 128 -4.15 4.43 -13.14
CA SER A 128 -4.62 5.15 -14.32
C SER A 128 -3.78 6.39 -14.68
N GLN A 129 -2.96 6.90 -13.74
CA GLN A 129 -2.06 8.02 -14.03
C GLN A 129 -0.86 7.63 -14.89
N LEU A 130 -0.48 6.35 -14.94
CA LEU A 130 0.66 5.86 -15.72
C LEU A 130 0.29 4.81 -16.77
N PHE A 131 -0.87 4.17 -16.63
CA PHE A 131 -1.30 3.09 -17.50
C PHE A 131 -2.74 3.31 -17.99
N ASP A 132 -2.99 3.01 -19.24
CA ASP A 132 -4.35 2.87 -19.76
C ASP A 132 -4.91 1.54 -19.26
N ILE A 133 -5.90 1.60 -18.38
CA ILE A 133 -6.52 0.40 -17.82
C ILE A 133 -7.56 -0.13 -18.81
N GLU A 134 -7.23 -1.25 -19.46
CA GLU A 134 -8.10 -1.88 -20.48
C GLU A 134 -9.21 -2.73 -19.87
N GLU A 135 -8.94 -3.31 -18.69
CA GLU A 135 -9.91 -4.17 -18.00
C GLU A 135 -9.64 -4.14 -16.50
N VAL A 136 -10.71 -4.09 -15.71
CA VAL A 136 -10.68 -4.37 -14.28
C VAL A 136 -11.64 -5.50 -13.98
N ARG A 137 -11.13 -6.62 -13.46
CA ARG A 137 -11.92 -7.71 -12.90
C ARG A 137 -11.98 -7.55 -11.40
N ILE A 138 -13.12 -7.07 -10.89
CA ILE A 138 -13.28 -6.79 -9.46
C ILE A 138 -14.11 -7.86 -8.77
N TYR A 139 -13.61 -8.32 -7.63
CA TYR A 139 -14.31 -9.17 -6.71
C TYR A 139 -14.36 -8.56 -5.31
N ASP A 140 -15.54 -8.52 -4.74
CA ASP A 140 -15.78 -8.19 -3.33
C ASP A 140 -16.85 -9.13 -2.78
N VAL A 141 -16.73 -9.52 -1.52
CA VAL A 141 -17.74 -10.36 -0.84
C VAL A 141 -19.10 -9.64 -0.72
N PHE A 142 -19.09 -8.31 -0.79
CA PHE A 142 -20.27 -7.47 -0.85
C PHE A 142 -20.49 -6.97 -2.28
N LYS A 143 -21.36 -7.64 -3.02
CA LYS A 143 -21.64 -7.29 -4.41
C LYS A 143 -22.00 -5.82 -4.61
N VAL A 144 -22.75 -5.23 -3.67
CA VAL A 144 -23.10 -3.80 -3.68
C VAL A 144 -21.86 -2.90 -3.67
N ALA A 145 -20.79 -3.31 -2.97
CA ALA A 145 -19.53 -2.55 -2.99
C ALA A 145 -18.86 -2.59 -4.37
N ALA A 146 -18.88 -3.75 -5.04
CA ALA A 146 -18.35 -3.89 -6.39
C ALA A 146 -19.18 -3.11 -7.43
N GLU A 147 -20.51 -3.08 -7.27
CA GLU A 147 -21.41 -2.28 -8.11
C GLU A 147 -21.13 -0.78 -7.94
N LYS A 148 -20.99 -0.34 -6.68
CA LYS A 148 -20.61 1.06 -6.40
C LYS A 148 -19.24 1.41 -6.97
N TYR A 149 -18.25 0.53 -6.79
CA TYR A 149 -16.93 0.73 -7.38
C TYR A 149 -17.00 0.90 -8.90
N LYS A 150 -17.78 0.05 -9.59
CA LYS A 150 -17.96 0.14 -11.05
C LYS A 150 -18.52 1.50 -11.46
N GLU A 151 -19.50 2.01 -10.74
CA GLU A 151 -20.10 3.32 -11.02
C GLU A 151 -19.12 4.47 -10.73
N ASP A 152 -18.41 4.41 -9.59
CA ASP A 152 -17.48 5.46 -9.18
C ASP A 152 -16.24 5.53 -10.10
N MET A 153 -15.83 4.41 -10.71
CA MET A 153 -14.59 4.32 -11.47
C MET A 153 -14.78 4.31 -13.00
N LYS A 154 -16.00 4.39 -13.49
CA LYS A 154 -16.32 4.33 -14.93
C LYS A 154 -15.62 5.39 -15.78
N ASP A 155 -15.38 6.58 -15.22
CA ASP A 155 -14.71 7.67 -15.92
C ASP A 155 -13.18 7.62 -15.77
N VAL A 156 -12.65 6.77 -14.89
CA VAL A 156 -11.24 6.56 -14.64
C VAL A 156 -10.70 5.39 -15.46
N VAL A 157 -11.46 4.31 -15.55
CA VAL A 157 -11.10 3.12 -16.32
C VAL A 157 -11.55 3.31 -17.76
N LYS A 158 -10.58 3.41 -18.67
CA LYS A 158 -10.89 3.58 -20.13
C LYS A 158 -11.53 2.35 -20.75
N GLY A 159 -11.24 1.18 -20.19
CA GLY A 159 -11.74 -0.10 -20.66
C GLY A 159 -12.95 -0.60 -19.86
N GLU A 160 -13.06 -1.91 -19.71
CA GLU A 160 -14.23 -2.55 -19.11
C GLU A 160 -14.01 -2.79 -17.59
N ILE A 161 -15.06 -2.59 -16.79
CA ILE A 161 -15.11 -3.02 -15.38
C ILE A 161 -16.08 -4.20 -15.28
N ILE A 162 -15.52 -5.38 -14.99
CA ILE A 162 -16.23 -6.66 -14.87
C ILE A 162 -16.37 -7.00 -13.39
N ILE A 163 -17.61 -7.10 -12.91
CA ILE A 163 -17.89 -7.57 -11.55
C ILE A 163 -17.87 -9.10 -11.58
N CYS A 164 -16.92 -9.68 -10.85
CA CYS A 164 -16.74 -11.12 -10.77
C CYS A 164 -17.66 -11.75 -9.72
N ASN A 165 -18.17 -12.94 -9.99
CA ASN A 165 -19.02 -13.70 -9.05
C ASN A 165 -18.19 -14.60 -8.12
N THR A 166 -16.99 -14.96 -8.54
CA THR A 166 -16.06 -15.81 -7.77
C THR A 166 -14.69 -15.17 -7.67
N PRO A 167 -13.92 -15.48 -6.62
CA PRO A 167 -12.54 -15.00 -6.50
C PRO A 167 -11.68 -15.45 -7.71
N LYS A 168 -11.90 -16.66 -8.22
CA LYS A 168 -11.14 -17.19 -9.35
C LYS A 168 -11.27 -16.35 -10.63
N GLU A 169 -12.45 -15.79 -10.89
CA GLU A 169 -12.68 -14.93 -12.07
C GLU A 169 -11.85 -13.64 -12.02
N ALA A 170 -11.60 -13.11 -10.82
CA ALA A 170 -10.78 -11.92 -10.63
C ALA A 170 -9.26 -12.20 -10.65
N ALA A 171 -8.83 -13.47 -10.60
CA ALA A 171 -7.43 -13.86 -10.67
C ALA A 171 -6.85 -13.76 -12.09
N GLN A 172 -7.34 -12.85 -12.91
CA GLN A 172 -6.93 -12.65 -14.29
C GLN A 172 -6.46 -11.20 -14.46
N GLY A 173 -5.34 -11.02 -15.13
CA GLY A 173 -4.78 -9.71 -15.41
C GLY A 173 -3.26 -9.73 -15.46
N ASP A 174 -2.69 -8.59 -15.76
CA ASP A 174 -1.25 -8.37 -15.74
C ASP A 174 -0.76 -8.07 -14.32
N ALA A 175 -1.64 -7.45 -13.54
CA ALA A 175 -1.43 -7.23 -12.12
C ALA A 175 -2.68 -7.64 -11.34
N ILE A 176 -2.47 -8.27 -10.18
CA ILE A 176 -3.52 -8.65 -9.24
C ILE A 176 -3.27 -7.93 -7.93
N ILE A 177 -4.28 -7.19 -7.46
CA ILE A 177 -4.18 -6.33 -6.28
C ILE A 177 -5.20 -6.80 -5.25
N CYS A 178 -4.70 -7.22 -4.07
CA CYS A 178 -5.52 -7.61 -2.95
C CYS A 178 -5.46 -6.51 -1.88
N VAL A 179 -6.59 -5.91 -1.59
CA VAL A 179 -6.74 -4.79 -0.62
C VAL A 179 -7.93 -5.04 0.31
N THR A 180 -8.01 -6.27 0.83
CA THR A 180 -9.11 -6.72 1.66
C THR A 180 -8.79 -6.67 3.15
N GLN A 181 -9.78 -6.95 3.96
CA GLN A 181 -9.64 -7.18 5.39
C GLN A 181 -9.78 -8.69 5.74
N SER A 182 -9.70 -9.56 4.73
CA SER A 182 -9.82 -10.99 4.92
C SER A 182 -8.69 -11.53 5.78
N LYS A 183 -9.05 -12.45 6.68
CA LYS A 183 -8.08 -13.25 7.42
C LYS A 183 -7.79 -14.59 6.72
N ASP A 184 -8.60 -14.91 5.71
CA ASP A 184 -8.50 -16.16 4.94
C ASP A 184 -7.65 -15.94 3.68
N LYS A 185 -6.89 -16.96 3.31
CA LYS A 185 -6.10 -17.05 2.08
C LYS A 185 -7.05 -17.42 0.94
N PHE A 186 -7.47 -16.47 0.16
CA PHE A 186 -8.49 -16.67 -0.89
C PHE A 186 -7.93 -16.67 -2.32
N LEU A 187 -6.74 -16.09 -2.55
CA LEU A 187 -6.11 -16.07 -3.87
C LEU A 187 -5.15 -17.28 -3.99
N LEU A 188 -5.47 -18.22 -4.88
CA LEU A 188 -4.65 -19.41 -5.09
C LEU A 188 -3.63 -19.24 -6.20
N ASP A 189 -2.42 -19.78 -5.99
CA ASP A 189 -1.32 -19.74 -6.94
C ASP A 189 -1.71 -20.32 -8.31
N GLU A 190 -2.43 -21.43 -8.33
CA GLU A 190 -2.88 -22.13 -9.53
C GLU A 190 -3.84 -21.33 -10.44
N TRP A 191 -4.47 -20.27 -9.90
CA TRP A 191 -5.38 -19.42 -10.68
C TRP A 191 -4.64 -18.32 -11.45
N VAL A 192 -3.43 -18.00 -11.02
CA VAL A 192 -2.67 -16.85 -11.52
C VAL A 192 -1.67 -17.29 -12.56
N LYS A 193 -1.71 -16.68 -13.73
CA LYS A 193 -0.84 -17.01 -14.86
C LYS A 193 0.60 -16.54 -14.62
N PRO A 194 1.60 -17.24 -15.20
CA PRO A 194 2.95 -16.70 -15.33
C PRO A 194 2.95 -15.32 -16.03
N GLY A 195 3.90 -14.48 -15.70
CA GLY A 195 3.98 -13.10 -16.18
C GLY A 195 3.14 -12.09 -15.41
N THR A 196 2.39 -12.54 -14.40
CA THR A 196 1.56 -11.67 -13.54
C THR A 196 2.34 -11.13 -12.35
N VAL A 197 2.06 -9.88 -11.97
CA VAL A 197 2.53 -9.26 -10.71
C VAL A 197 1.41 -9.28 -9.68
N VAL A 198 1.65 -9.86 -8.51
CA VAL A 198 0.65 -9.99 -7.44
C VAL A 198 1.00 -9.08 -6.27
N PHE A 199 0.05 -8.30 -5.80
CA PHE A 199 0.16 -7.37 -4.68
C PHE A 199 -0.76 -7.79 -3.53
N PRO A 200 -0.33 -8.66 -2.61
CA PRO A 200 -1.07 -8.95 -1.38
C PRO A 200 -0.79 -7.83 -0.37
N MET A 201 -1.68 -6.84 -0.28
CA MET A 201 -1.47 -5.61 0.47
C MET A 201 -2.22 -5.57 1.80
N GLY A 202 -3.04 -6.57 2.09
CA GLY A 202 -3.79 -6.67 3.33
C GLY A 202 -2.89 -6.84 4.56
N SER A 203 -3.48 -6.65 5.74
CA SER A 203 -2.78 -6.86 7.01
C SER A 203 -2.51 -8.34 7.29
N TYR A 204 -3.22 -9.23 6.61
CA TYR A 204 -3.10 -10.68 6.70
C TYR A 204 -2.63 -11.26 5.37
N GLN A 205 -2.33 -12.55 5.34
CA GLN A 205 -1.95 -13.25 4.11
C GLN A 205 -3.19 -13.54 3.27
N GLU A 206 -3.38 -12.80 2.18
CA GLU A 206 -4.54 -12.90 1.29
C GLU A 206 -4.37 -13.99 0.21
N CYS A 207 -3.13 -14.39 -0.08
CA CYS A 207 -2.81 -15.46 -1.02
C CYS A 207 -2.36 -16.74 -0.29
N ASP A 208 -2.43 -17.88 -0.97
CA ASP A 208 -1.95 -19.14 -0.42
C ASP A 208 -0.42 -19.17 -0.28
N ASP A 209 0.10 -20.16 0.44
CA ASP A 209 1.54 -20.31 0.66
C ASP A 209 2.29 -20.59 -0.66
N ALA A 210 1.64 -21.30 -1.58
CA ALA A 210 2.21 -21.66 -2.88
C ALA A 210 2.54 -20.40 -3.69
N MET A 211 1.67 -19.37 -3.68
CA MET A 211 1.91 -18.09 -4.34
C MET A 211 3.22 -17.43 -3.91
N LEU A 212 3.53 -17.48 -2.62
CA LEU A 212 4.72 -16.88 -2.04
C LEU A 212 5.96 -17.75 -2.25
N LEU A 213 5.82 -19.07 -2.11
CA LEU A 213 6.94 -20.02 -2.23
C LEU A 213 7.34 -20.26 -3.69
N ASN A 214 6.40 -20.20 -4.63
CA ASN A 214 6.63 -20.37 -6.05
C ASN A 214 6.91 -19.04 -6.78
N ALA A 215 6.91 -17.92 -6.08
CA ALA A 215 7.22 -16.62 -6.67
C ALA A 215 8.60 -16.64 -7.30
N LYS A 216 8.70 -16.26 -8.58
CA LYS A 216 10.01 -16.11 -9.25
C LYS A 216 10.85 -15.03 -8.57
N LYS A 217 10.19 -13.98 -8.09
CA LYS A 217 10.81 -12.89 -7.33
C LYS A 217 9.83 -12.33 -6.31
N ILE A 218 10.33 -12.06 -5.11
CA ILE A 218 9.61 -11.32 -4.08
C ILE A 218 10.24 -9.93 -3.98
N VAL A 219 9.44 -8.90 -4.24
CA VAL A 219 9.82 -7.49 -4.13
C VAL A 219 9.07 -6.89 -2.95
N VAL A 220 9.74 -6.10 -2.13
CA VAL A 220 9.13 -5.48 -0.95
C VAL A 220 9.42 -3.98 -0.91
N ASP A 221 8.75 -3.24 -0.06
CA ASP A 221 9.14 -1.84 0.22
C ASP A 221 10.18 -1.73 1.33
N HIS A 222 10.13 -2.63 2.33
CA HIS A 222 11.06 -2.66 3.45
C HIS A 222 11.23 -4.10 3.96
N VAL A 223 12.41 -4.68 3.79
CA VAL A 223 12.68 -6.09 4.11
C VAL A 223 12.27 -6.45 5.54
N GLY A 224 12.83 -5.78 6.53
CA GLY A 224 12.57 -6.11 7.94
C GLY A 224 11.10 -5.96 8.35
N GLN A 225 10.33 -5.04 7.72
CA GLN A 225 8.91 -4.93 8.03
C GLN A 225 8.10 -6.05 7.39
N CYS A 226 8.37 -6.40 6.13
CA CYS A 226 7.59 -7.39 5.39
C CYS A 226 7.77 -8.80 5.94
N LEU A 227 8.92 -9.13 6.51
CA LEU A 227 9.17 -10.43 7.16
C LEU A 227 8.39 -10.61 8.47
N HIS A 228 7.98 -9.51 9.11
CA HIS A 228 7.28 -9.55 10.40
C HIS A 228 5.81 -9.11 10.32
N ARG A 229 5.33 -8.73 9.14
CA ARG A 229 3.96 -8.22 8.96
C ARG A 229 3.42 -8.49 7.55
N GLY A 230 2.10 -8.67 7.46
CA GLY A 230 1.41 -8.88 6.18
C GLY A 230 1.68 -10.26 5.61
N ALA A 231 1.72 -10.36 4.30
CA ALA A 231 1.70 -11.63 3.59
C ALA A 231 2.87 -12.59 3.90
N LEU A 232 4.06 -12.09 4.26
CA LEU A 232 5.22 -12.96 4.50
C LEU A 232 5.36 -13.41 5.96
N ALA A 233 4.68 -12.77 6.91
CA ALA A 233 4.94 -12.95 8.34
C ALA A 233 4.82 -14.41 8.80
N GLU A 234 3.79 -15.12 8.37
CA GLU A 234 3.56 -16.51 8.77
C GLU A 234 4.67 -17.44 8.26
N LEU A 235 5.03 -17.32 6.99
CA LEU A 235 6.09 -18.13 6.38
C LEU A 235 7.48 -17.77 6.90
N SER A 236 7.69 -16.50 7.22
CA SER A 236 8.93 -16.03 7.85
C SER A 236 9.08 -16.61 9.26
N HIS A 237 8.05 -16.57 10.10
CA HIS A 237 8.07 -17.21 11.43
C HIS A 237 8.32 -18.72 11.37
N LYS A 238 7.88 -19.38 10.28
CA LYS A 238 8.14 -20.80 10.03
C LYS A 238 9.53 -21.08 9.42
N GLY A 239 10.33 -20.04 9.20
CA GLY A 239 11.65 -20.15 8.56
C GLY A 239 11.61 -20.57 7.09
N LYS A 240 10.46 -20.50 6.42
CA LYS A 240 10.30 -20.87 5.00
C LYS A 240 10.64 -19.71 4.06
N ILE A 241 10.52 -18.47 4.52
CA ILE A 241 10.92 -17.25 3.82
C ILE A 241 11.86 -16.48 4.75
N THR A 242 13.01 -16.08 4.23
CA THR A 242 14.05 -15.33 4.95
C THR A 242 14.42 -14.08 4.16
N GLU A 243 15.36 -13.27 4.65
CA GLU A 243 15.89 -12.14 3.88
C GLU A 243 16.46 -12.56 2.53
N ASP A 244 17.11 -13.72 2.45
CA ASP A 244 17.68 -14.26 1.21
C ASP A 244 16.59 -14.64 0.18
N SER A 245 15.35 -14.81 0.61
CA SER A 245 14.21 -15.06 -0.28
C SER A 245 13.73 -13.78 -0.98
N ILE A 246 14.14 -12.61 -0.48
CA ILE A 246 13.72 -11.32 -1.02
C ILE A 246 14.64 -10.92 -2.16
N PHE A 247 14.08 -10.72 -3.36
CA PHE A 247 14.85 -10.27 -4.52
C PHE A 247 15.39 -8.85 -4.33
N GLY A 248 14.62 -7.96 -3.72
CA GLY A 248 15.01 -6.59 -3.45
C GLY A 248 13.83 -5.68 -3.16
N THR A 249 14.09 -4.38 -3.11
CA THR A 249 13.11 -3.38 -2.73
C THR A 249 12.62 -2.56 -3.92
N ILE A 250 11.40 -2.02 -3.80
CA ILE A 250 10.83 -1.05 -4.76
C ILE A 250 11.78 0.14 -4.95
N GLY A 251 12.44 0.58 -3.86
CA GLY A 251 13.42 1.68 -3.91
C GLY A 251 14.66 1.34 -4.75
N GLU A 252 15.15 0.11 -4.68
CA GLU A 252 16.28 -0.34 -5.51
C GLU A 252 15.90 -0.47 -6.99
N LEU A 253 14.68 -0.92 -7.28
CA LEU A 253 14.16 -0.88 -8.65
C LEU A 253 14.02 0.55 -9.16
N ALA A 254 13.47 1.46 -8.36
CA ALA A 254 13.26 2.85 -8.74
C ALA A 254 14.56 3.65 -8.94
N THR A 255 15.63 3.27 -8.25
CA THR A 255 16.96 3.90 -8.41
C THR A 255 17.84 3.22 -9.46
N GLY A 256 17.34 2.15 -10.11
CA GLY A 256 18.10 1.39 -11.11
C GLY A 256 19.22 0.52 -10.53
N LYS A 257 19.29 0.36 -9.20
CA LYS A 257 20.24 -0.57 -8.57
C LYS A 257 19.95 -2.03 -8.89
N LEU A 258 18.65 -2.35 -9.05
CA LEU A 258 18.15 -3.65 -9.45
C LEU A 258 17.23 -3.52 -10.66
N SER A 259 17.18 -4.58 -11.45
CA SER A 259 16.20 -4.75 -12.52
C SER A 259 15.57 -6.14 -12.39
N VAL A 260 14.26 -6.18 -12.54
CA VAL A 260 13.53 -7.45 -12.48
C VAL A 260 13.91 -8.38 -13.66
N GLY A 261 14.25 -7.82 -14.83
CA GLY A 261 14.52 -8.61 -16.04
C GLY A 261 13.29 -9.38 -16.53
N GLU A 262 13.53 -10.47 -17.27
CA GLU A 262 12.46 -11.33 -17.78
C GLU A 262 11.82 -12.18 -16.68
N TYR A 263 10.49 -12.24 -16.68
CA TYR A 263 9.71 -13.05 -15.72
C TYR A 263 8.44 -13.66 -16.34
N SER A 264 8.34 -13.71 -17.66
CA SER A 264 7.18 -14.25 -18.37
C SER A 264 6.88 -15.73 -18.06
N ASP A 265 7.85 -16.45 -17.52
CA ASP A 265 7.77 -17.85 -17.09
C ASP A 265 7.40 -18.04 -15.61
N GLY A 266 7.20 -16.96 -14.87
CA GLY A 266 6.88 -17.01 -13.45
C GLY A 266 6.07 -15.81 -12.99
N LYS A 267 5.83 -15.73 -11.69
CA LYS A 267 5.07 -14.63 -11.05
C LYS A 267 5.99 -13.80 -10.17
N ILE A 268 5.71 -12.51 -10.10
CA ILE A 268 6.34 -11.62 -9.13
C ILE A 268 5.33 -11.34 -8.04
N VAL A 269 5.73 -11.50 -6.78
CA VAL A 269 4.95 -11.02 -5.64
C VAL A 269 5.58 -9.74 -5.13
N CYS A 270 4.83 -8.64 -5.15
CA CYS A 270 5.27 -7.34 -4.67
C CYS A 270 4.46 -6.93 -3.44
N ILE A 271 5.13 -6.65 -2.32
CA ILE A 271 4.48 -6.42 -1.02
C ILE A 271 4.83 -5.03 -0.48
N PRO A 272 4.06 -3.99 -0.86
CA PRO A 272 4.24 -2.63 -0.34
C PRO A 272 3.37 -2.42 0.91
N ILE A 273 3.91 -2.73 2.09
CA ILE A 273 3.15 -2.53 3.35
C ILE A 273 3.18 -1.09 3.88
N GLY A 274 3.84 -0.19 3.17
CA GLY A 274 3.89 1.23 3.43
C GLY A 274 4.92 1.64 4.48
N THR A 275 5.66 2.70 4.19
CA THR A 275 6.73 3.26 5.01
C THR A 275 6.41 4.69 5.42
N GLY A 276 6.90 5.11 6.60
CA GLY A 276 6.78 6.49 7.08
C GLY A 276 7.40 7.50 6.12
N ALA A 277 8.48 7.11 5.45
CA ALA A 277 9.18 7.97 4.50
C ALA A 277 8.26 8.48 3.37
N MET A 278 7.38 7.64 2.85
CA MET A 278 6.44 8.05 1.81
C MET A 278 5.42 9.06 2.35
N ASP A 279 4.92 8.81 3.56
CA ASP A 279 3.94 9.71 4.19
C ASP A 279 4.56 11.09 4.45
N ILE A 280 5.78 11.14 5.01
CA ILE A 280 6.47 12.39 5.32
C ILE A 280 6.90 13.12 4.05
N ALA A 281 7.37 12.42 3.02
CA ALA A 281 7.72 13.03 1.73
C ALA A 281 6.51 13.72 1.08
N VAL A 282 5.36 13.04 1.01
CA VAL A 282 4.14 13.62 0.45
C VAL A 282 3.62 14.77 1.31
N ALA A 283 3.60 14.59 2.64
CA ALA A 283 3.15 15.61 3.57
C ALA A 283 4.00 16.89 3.49
N SER A 284 5.33 16.77 3.32
CA SER A 284 6.21 17.93 3.20
C SER A 284 5.90 18.77 1.95
N ILE A 285 5.58 18.11 0.83
CA ILE A 285 5.18 18.78 -0.42
C ILE A 285 3.81 19.46 -0.25
N ILE A 286 2.86 18.76 0.37
CA ILE A 286 1.51 19.31 0.63
C ILE A 286 1.60 20.51 1.55
N TYR A 287 2.37 20.42 2.64
CA TYR A 287 2.58 21.52 3.57
C TYR A 287 3.15 22.78 2.88
N LYS A 288 4.17 22.59 2.02
CA LYS A 288 4.75 23.69 1.26
C LYS A 288 3.70 24.36 0.37
N LYS A 289 2.93 23.59 -0.39
CA LYS A 289 1.86 24.09 -1.26
C LYS A 289 0.75 24.79 -0.47
N ALA A 290 0.31 24.19 0.64
CA ALA A 290 -0.71 24.78 1.50
C ALA A 290 -0.27 26.14 2.05
N LYS A 291 0.99 26.25 2.49
CA LYS A 291 1.57 27.51 2.97
C LYS A 291 1.63 28.57 1.87
N GLU A 292 2.03 28.20 0.66
CA GLU A 292 2.07 29.11 -0.51
C GLU A 292 0.67 29.63 -0.87
N GLN A 293 -0.38 28.84 -0.61
CA GLN A 293 -1.77 29.19 -0.91
C GLN A 293 -2.52 29.80 0.28
N GLY A 294 -1.86 29.97 1.43
CA GLY A 294 -2.49 30.49 2.64
C GLY A 294 -3.56 29.55 3.23
N ILE A 295 -3.44 28.25 3.01
CA ILE A 295 -4.38 27.24 3.52
C ILE A 295 -3.91 26.75 4.90
N GLY A 296 -4.84 26.72 5.86
CA GLY A 296 -4.62 26.26 7.23
C GLY A 296 -4.53 27.41 8.23
N ASP A 297 -4.53 27.05 9.50
CA ASP A 297 -4.44 27.99 10.62
C ASP A 297 -3.05 27.91 11.26
N THR A 298 -2.62 29.02 11.87
CA THR A 298 -1.36 29.09 12.61
C THR A 298 -1.66 29.11 14.10
N TYR A 299 -1.00 28.21 14.85
CA TYR A 299 -1.14 28.12 16.30
C TYR A 299 0.24 28.10 16.96
N SER A 300 0.43 28.91 18.02
CA SER A 300 1.64 28.88 18.86
C SER A 300 1.41 28.00 20.08
N PHE A 301 2.24 26.98 20.25
CA PHE A 301 2.23 26.13 21.45
C PHE A 301 3.07 26.70 22.60
N VAL A 302 3.95 27.65 22.30
CA VAL A 302 4.81 28.32 23.27
C VAL A 302 4.34 29.76 23.38
N GLN A 303 3.97 30.18 24.57
CA GLN A 303 3.79 31.61 24.88
C GLN A 303 5.18 32.15 25.23
N ASP A 304 5.59 33.19 24.51
CA ASP A 304 6.82 33.94 24.82
C ASP A 304 6.70 34.64 26.18
#